data_e2234086a1330d2d7a42312e1ece9112
#
_entry.id   e2234086a1330d2d7a42312e1ece9112
#
_cell.length_a   1.000
_cell.length_b   1.000
_cell.length_c   1.000
_cell.angle_alpha   90.00
_cell.angle_beta   90.00
_cell.angle_gamma   90.00
#
_symmetry.space_group_name_H-M   'P 1'
#
loop_
_entity.id
_entity.type
_entity.pdbx_description
1 polymer ?
#
loop_
_entity_poly.entity_id
_entity_poly.type
_entity_poly.pdbx_seq_one_letter_code
_entity_poly.pdbx_strand_id
1 'polypeptide(L)'
;MSRGSLTWLRFKVAQSMALGSFLLAFSLLQVVTSTCPRSCQCFEKNGKFVRCSGKNLKEIPKDLPADTVTLHLNSNRITKIPSNAFKDLSLLKELDLSKNAIESIDIEAFKGIPEGLKMLDLSSNRIQSVPKEAFSKIKAKIRLSDNPWHCECSLQQIIEELTLDPETVNDFICHSSVQEEYAGQPLIQILDSGINFCNIHQKTTDVAMFITMFGWFTMVISYIVYYVRQNQEDARRHLEYLKSLPSTQITKEFDTISTVL
;
A
#
# COMPACT_ATOMS: atom_id res chain seq x y z
N MET A 1 18.12 -3.95 84.51
CA MET A 1 18.94 -4.37 83.39
C MET A 1 18.01 -4.83 82.28
N SER A 2 18.08 -4.12 81.32
CA SER A 2 18.35 -4.12 79.91
C SER A 2 17.11 -4.15 79.02
N ARG A 3 16.45 -2.96 78.87
CA ARG A 3 15.51 -2.71 77.79
C ARG A 3 16.13 -1.89 76.67
N GLY A 4 17.39 -1.44 76.78
CA GLY A 4 18.07 -0.58 75.80
C GLY A 4 18.75 -1.31 74.62
N SER A 5 19.04 -2.62 74.74
CA SER A 5 19.81 -3.35 73.75
C SER A 5 18.99 -3.81 72.53
N LEU A 6 17.67 -4.10 72.69
CA LEU A 6 16.84 -4.55 71.60
C LEU A 6 16.41 -3.43 70.63
N THR A 7 16.28 -2.21 71.17
CA THR A 7 15.89 -1.07 70.30
C THR A 7 17.04 -0.60 69.42
N TRP A 8 18.29 -0.72 69.86
CA TRP A 8 19.46 -0.33 69.10
C TRP A 8 19.77 -1.31 67.95
N LEU A 9 19.55 -2.62 68.16
CA LEU A 9 19.65 -3.61 67.11
C LEU A 9 18.55 -3.45 66.02
N ARG A 10 17.33 -3.14 66.42
CA ARG A 10 16.24 -2.88 65.46
C ARG A 10 16.48 -1.63 64.61
N PHE A 11 17.09 -0.59 65.16
CA PHE A 11 17.43 0.63 64.43
C PHE A 11 18.57 0.39 63.40
N LYS A 12 19.60 -0.38 63.74
CA LYS A 12 20.70 -0.73 62.82
C LYS A 12 20.23 -1.66 61.69
N VAL A 13 19.37 -2.62 61.95
CA VAL A 13 18.82 -3.53 60.94
C VAL A 13 17.88 -2.76 60.01
N ALA A 14 17.06 -1.83 60.50
CA ALA A 14 16.19 -0.98 59.67
C ALA A 14 17.00 -0.03 58.77
N GLN A 15 18.10 0.55 59.27
CA GLN A 15 18.97 1.39 58.46
C GLN A 15 19.73 0.59 57.40
N SER A 16 20.18 -0.65 57.71
CA SER A 16 20.83 -1.53 56.75
C SER A 16 19.88 -1.99 55.64
N MET A 17 18.61 -2.26 55.95
CA MET A 17 17.59 -2.61 54.96
C MET A 17 17.18 -1.41 54.09
N ALA A 18 17.11 -0.21 54.66
CA ALA A 18 16.83 1.02 53.91
C ALA A 18 17.97 1.35 52.92
N LEU A 19 19.24 1.23 53.34
CA LEU A 19 20.38 1.43 52.45
C LEU A 19 20.46 0.34 51.36
N GLY A 20 20.17 -0.92 51.68
CA GLY A 20 20.12 -2.03 50.74
C GLY A 20 19.02 -1.82 49.68
N SER A 21 17.84 -1.37 50.08
CA SER A 21 16.73 -1.02 49.14
C SER A 21 17.05 0.20 48.27
N PHE A 22 17.77 1.20 48.80
CA PHE A 22 18.21 2.36 48.01
C PHE A 22 19.31 2.00 46.99
N LEU A 23 20.25 1.10 47.38
CA LEU A 23 21.28 0.62 46.43
C LEU A 23 20.68 -0.29 45.36
N LEU A 24 19.69 -1.12 45.67
CA LEU A 24 18.96 -1.93 44.70
C LEU A 24 18.07 -1.07 43.76
N ALA A 25 17.45 -0.02 44.27
CA ALA A 25 16.69 0.93 43.45
C ALA A 25 17.63 1.76 42.56
N PHE A 26 18.82 2.09 42.99
CA PHE A 26 19.80 2.82 42.16
C PHE A 26 20.48 1.92 41.12
N SER A 27 20.59 0.62 41.34
CA SER A 27 21.09 -0.33 40.33
C SER A 27 20.07 -0.66 39.24
N LEU A 28 18.78 -0.38 39.47
CA LEU A 28 17.70 -0.55 38.47
C LEU A 28 17.49 0.70 37.59
N LEU A 29 18.08 1.85 37.93
CA LEU A 29 18.23 2.96 37.02
C LEU A 29 19.47 2.75 36.14
N GLN A 30 19.51 1.66 35.41
CA GLN A 30 20.32 1.62 34.20
C GLN A 30 19.68 2.64 33.24
N VAL A 31 20.21 3.86 33.27
CA VAL A 31 20.08 4.77 32.16
C VAL A 31 20.58 3.99 30.96
N VAL A 32 19.67 3.49 30.13
CA VAL A 32 20.01 2.96 28.82
C VAL A 32 20.55 4.16 28.05
N THR A 33 21.84 4.45 28.27
CA THR A 33 22.56 5.36 27.39
C THR A 33 22.60 4.66 26.05
N SER A 34 21.70 5.06 25.19
CA SER A 34 21.67 4.59 23.82
C SER A 34 23.02 4.91 23.20
N THR A 35 23.88 3.88 23.18
CA THR A 35 25.23 4.01 22.64
C THR A 35 25.13 4.03 21.13
N CYS A 36 25.95 4.86 20.49
CA CYS A 36 26.03 4.92 19.03
C CYS A 36 26.34 3.53 18.45
N PRO A 37 25.59 3.04 17.44
CA PRO A 37 25.88 1.76 16.79
C PRO A 37 27.33 1.71 16.30
N ARG A 38 28.02 0.58 16.45
CA ARG A 38 29.45 0.43 16.10
C ARG A 38 29.78 0.78 14.65
N SER A 39 28.81 0.62 13.75
CA SER A 39 28.94 0.95 12.33
C SER A 39 28.67 2.41 12.00
N CYS A 40 28.26 3.22 12.98
CA CYS A 40 27.82 4.60 12.78
C CYS A 40 28.71 5.58 13.56
N GLN A 41 28.58 6.84 13.25
CA GLN A 41 29.19 7.96 13.96
C GLN A 41 28.05 8.86 14.46
N CYS A 42 28.10 9.22 15.74
CA CYS A 42 27.10 10.07 16.36
C CYS A 42 27.71 11.41 16.78
N PHE A 43 27.02 12.49 16.47
CA PHE A 43 27.46 13.84 16.77
C PHE A 43 26.28 14.61 17.40
N GLU A 44 26.59 15.56 18.26
CA GLU A 44 25.64 16.54 18.75
C GLU A 44 25.69 17.79 17.84
N LYS A 45 24.66 17.99 17.04
CA LYS A 45 24.53 19.16 16.17
C LYS A 45 23.05 19.54 16.02
N ASN A 46 22.58 20.52 16.78
CA ASN A 46 21.17 20.91 16.82
C ASN A 46 20.22 19.70 17.13
N GLY A 47 20.66 18.78 18.00
CA GLY A 47 20.12 17.46 18.25
C GLY A 47 21.07 16.36 17.76
N LYS A 48 20.75 15.10 18.05
CA LYS A 48 21.62 13.99 17.71
C LYS A 48 21.60 13.67 16.23
N PHE A 49 22.76 13.79 15.60
CA PHE A 49 23.02 13.40 14.22
C PHE A 49 23.71 12.05 14.19
N VAL A 50 23.10 11.08 13.52
CA VAL A 50 23.64 9.71 13.37
C VAL A 50 24.00 9.46 11.92
N ARG A 51 25.28 9.25 11.66
CA ARG A 51 25.82 9.00 10.32
C ARG A 51 26.28 7.55 10.18
N CYS A 52 25.58 6.78 9.36
CA CYS A 52 25.90 5.40 9.03
C CYS A 52 26.20 5.23 7.53
N SER A 53 26.48 6.31 6.81
CA SER A 53 26.66 6.33 5.36
C SER A 53 27.90 5.54 4.93
N GLY A 54 27.79 4.77 3.82
CA GLY A 54 28.92 4.09 3.20
C GLY A 54 29.53 2.94 4.05
N LYS A 55 28.76 2.31 4.91
CA LYS A 55 29.22 1.27 5.84
C LYS A 55 28.93 -0.17 5.36
N ASN A 56 28.47 -0.34 4.12
CA ASN A 56 28.07 -1.62 3.54
C ASN A 56 26.98 -2.35 4.37
N LEU A 57 26.12 -1.60 5.04
CA LEU A 57 25.01 -2.14 5.82
C LEU A 57 24.02 -2.85 4.90
N LYS A 58 23.62 -4.07 5.27
CA LYS A 58 22.56 -4.83 4.57
C LYS A 58 21.18 -4.61 5.19
N GLU A 59 21.14 -4.15 6.44
CA GLU A 59 19.94 -3.91 7.23
C GLU A 59 20.06 -2.59 8.01
N ILE A 60 18.94 -2.05 8.42
CA ILE A 60 18.87 -0.87 9.29
C ILE A 60 19.35 -1.27 10.68
N PRO A 61 20.29 -0.53 11.30
CA PRO A 61 20.74 -0.81 12.66
C PRO A 61 19.58 -0.72 13.67
N LYS A 62 19.48 -1.70 14.59
CA LYS A 62 18.42 -1.76 15.60
C LYS A 62 18.68 -0.87 16.82
N ASP A 63 19.95 -0.60 17.12
CA ASP A 63 20.39 0.11 18.34
C ASP A 63 20.59 1.61 18.07
N LEU A 64 19.67 2.23 17.31
CA LEU A 64 19.73 3.65 17.04
C LEU A 64 19.33 4.46 18.28
N PRO A 65 20.04 5.57 18.61
CA PRO A 65 19.68 6.43 19.72
C PRO A 65 18.27 7.02 19.57
N ALA A 66 17.44 6.92 20.59
CA ALA A 66 16.06 7.40 20.56
C ALA A 66 15.93 8.92 20.38
N ASP A 67 16.96 9.67 20.75
CA ASP A 67 17.10 11.12 20.61
C ASP A 67 17.68 11.56 19.25
N THR A 68 17.73 10.64 18.25
CA THR A 68 18.20 10.93 16.89
C THR A 68 17.25 11.92 16.20
N VAL A 69 17.83 13.01 15.70
CA VAL A 69 17.12 14.05 14.93
C VAL A 69 17.39 13.91 13.43
N THR A 70 18.60 13.57 13.05
CA THR A 70 19.00 13.33 11.66
C THR A 70 19.66 11.96 11.57
N LEU A 71 19.17 11.13 10.66
CA LEU A 71 19.70 9.79 10.40
C LEU A 71 20.10 9.64 8.94
N HIS A 72 21.38 9.45 8.69
CA HIS A 72 21.93 9.18 7.37
C HIS A 72 22.33 7.72 7.25
N LEU A 73 21.60 6.99 6.40
CA LEU A 73 21.84 5.59 6.04
C LEU A 73 22.21 5.42 4.56
N ASN A 74 22.44 6.53 3.87
CA ASN A 74 22.71 6.55 2.43
C ASN A 74 24.00 5.81 2.05
N SER A 75 24.08 5.41 0.78
CA SER A 75 25.24 4.72 0.21
C SER A 75 25.60 3.43 0.93
N ASN A 76 24.60 2.61 1.22
CA ASN A 76 24.74 1.28 1.82
C ASN A 76 24.20 0.19 0.88
N ARG A 77 23.91 -1.00 1.40
CA ARG A 77 23.37 -2.16 0.67
C ARG A 77 22.06 -2.65 1.29
N ILE A 78 21.27 -1.75 1.86
CA ILE A 78 20.00 -2.08 2.48
C ILE A 78 19.02 -2.48 1.37
N THR A 79 18.37 -3.64 1.51
CA THR A 79 17.46 -4.19 0.50
C THR A 79 15.99 -4.07 0.86
N LYS A 80 15.69 -3.88 2.16
CA LYS A 80 14.32 -3.85 2.67
C LYS A 80 14.18 -2.86 3.83
N ILE A 81 13.02 -2.19 3.91
CA ILE A 81 12.62 -1.43 5.09
C ILE A 81 11.54 -2.25 5.82
N PRO A 82 11.87 -2.88 6.96
CA PRO A 82 10.93 -3.70 7.70
C PRO A 82 9.91 -2.85 8.48
N SER A 83 8.82 -3.48 8.90
CA SER A 83 7.80 -2.86 9.74
C SER A 83 8.42 -2.29 11.02
N ASN A 84 7.97 -1.10 11.41
CA ASN A 84 8.39 -0.39 12.63
C ASN A 84 9.91 -0.10 12.71
N ALA A 85 10.60 0.02 11.58
CA ALA A 85 12.05 0.21 11.53
C ALA A 85 12.54 1.46 12.29
N PHE A 86 11.71 2.49 12.40
CA PHE A 86 12.05 3.79 12.98
C PHE A 86 11.14 4.19 14.15
N LYS A 87 10.38 3.26 14.72
CA LYS A 87 9.33 3.53 15.75
C LYS A 87 9.84 4.24 16.98
N ASP A 88 11.11 4.00 17.38
CA ASP A 88 11.70 4.51 18.59
C ASP A 88 12.35 5.89 18.40
N LEU A 89 12.37 6.43 17.18
CA LEU A 89 13.02 7.70 16.82
C LEU A 89 12.04 8.87 16.88
N SER A 90 11.53 9.20 18.06
CA SER A 90 10.47 10.19 18.27
C SER A 90 10.85 11.64 17.91
N LEU A 91 12.13 11.96 17.78
CA LEU A 91 12.64 13.30 17.46
C LEU A 91 13.14 13.43 16.02
N LEU A 92 12.94 12.38 15.17
CA LEU A 92 13.49 12.33 13.83
C LEU A 92 12.87 13.43 12.95
N LYS A 93 13.74 14.21 12.30
CA LYS A 93 13.36 15.28 11.35
C LYS A 93 13.84 15.01 9.94
N GLU A 94 14.91 14.24 9.79
CA GLU A 94 15.52 13.94 8.51
C GLU A 94 15.97 12.48 8.46
N LEU A 95 15.56 11.78 7.40
CA LEU A 95 15.90 10.38 7.15
C LEU A 95 16.39 10.25 5.70
N ASP A 96 17.67 9.96 5.55
CA ASP A 96 18.31 9.71 4.27
C ASP A 96 18.62 8.22 4.09
N LEU A 97 17.88 7.58 3.19
CA LEU A 97 18.02 6.20 2.75
C LEU A 97 18.44 6.09 1.28
N SER A 98 18.89 7.21 0.69
CA SER A 98 19.27 7.25 -0.72
C SER A 98 20.46 6.35 -1.04
N LYS A 99 20.62 6.01 -2.33
CA LYS A 99 21.76 5.22 -2.81
C LYS A 99 21.93 3.89 -2.05
N ASN A 100 20.87 3.13 -1.94
CA ASN A 100 20.84 1.79 -1.39
C ASN A 100 20.37 0.77 -2.47
N ALA A 101 20.00 -0.42 -2.04
CA ALA A 101 19.44 -1.46 -2.91
C ALA A 101 18.02 -1.83 -2.45
N ILE A 102 17.24 -0.85 -1.96
CA ILE A 102 15.92 -1.09 -1.40
C ILE A 102 14.95 -1.50 -2.52
N GLU A 103 14.42 -2.71 -2.40
CA GLU A 103 13.46 -3.30 -3.33
C GLU A 103 12.04 -3.36 -2.73
N SER A 104 11.95 -3.47 -1.39
CA SER A 104 10.68 -3.61 -0.70
C SER A 104 10.58 -2.74 0.55
N ILE A 105 9.35 -2.23 0.78
CA ILE A 105 8.97 -1.43 1.94
C ILE A 105 7.74 -2.11 2.56
N ASP A 106 7.82 -2.48 3.84
CA ASP A 106 6.68 -3.11 4.52
C ASP A 106 5.56 -2.08 4.77
N ILE A 107 4.32 -2.54 4.88
CA ILE A 107 3.13 -1.71 5.09
C ILE A 107 3.27 -0.78 6.30
N GLU A 108 3.88 -1.26 7.39
CA GLU A 108 4.11 -0.48 8.62
C GLU A 108 5.57 0.01 8.75
N ALA A 109 6.32 0.12 7.65
CA ALA A 109 7.75 0.48 7.67
C ALA A 109 8.01 1.81 8.39
N PHE A 110 7.17 2.81 8.14
CA PHE A 110 7.28 4.14 8.72
C PHE A 110 6.31 4.39 9.88
N LYS A 111 5.70 3.34 10.42
CA LYS A 111 4.86 3.46 11.62
C LYS A 111 5.67 3.94 12.82
N GLY A 112 5.16 4.95 13.52
CA GLY A 112 5.84 5.55 14.68
C GLY A 112 6.84 6.65 14.34
N ILE A 113 7.07 6.94 13.07
CA ILE A 113 7.80 8.16 12.67
C ILE A 113 7.03 9.40 13.16
N PRO A 114 7.74 10.41 13.76
CA PRO A 114 7.08 11.59 14.27
C PRO A 114 6.49 12.45 13.13
N GLU A 115 5.36 13.12 13.39
CA GLU A 115 4.75 14.07 12.44
C GLU A 115 5.69 15.26 12.11
N GLY A 116 6.72 15.47 12.92
CA GLY A 116 7.75 16.49 12.71
C GLY A 116 8.83 16.13 11.71
N LEU A 117 8.76 14.97 11.04
CA LEU A 117 9.68 14.61 9.96
C LEU A 117 9.54 15.65 8.84
N LYS A 118 10.67 16.16 8.37
CA LYS A 118 10.75 17.21 7.34
C LYS A 118 11.16 16.68 5.98
N MET A 119 12.07 15.69 5.97
CA MET A 119 12.65 15.12 4.75
C MET A 119 12.78 13.60 4.88
N LEU A 120 12.34 12.90 3.84
CA LEU A 120 12.57 11.47 3.62
C LEU A 120 13.18 11.29 2.22
N ASP A 121 14.42 10.85 2.15
CA ASP A 121 15.09 10.59 0.87
C ASP A 121 15.20 9.07 0.62
N LEU A 122 14.53 8.61 -0.42
CA LEU A 122 14.52 7.22 -0.93
C LEU A 122 15.07 7.15 -2.36
N SER A 123 15.69 8.22 -2.84
CA SER A 123 16.21 8.28 -4.21
C SER A 123 17.34 7.27 -4.46
N SER A 124 17.55 6.94 -5.73
CA SER A 124 18.61 6.02 -6.17
C SER A 124 18.55 4.67 -5.45
N ASN A 125 17.41 4.01 -5.49
CA ASN A 125 17.16 2.68 -4.96
C ASN A 125 16.64 1.73 -6.06
N ARG A 126 16.03 0.61 -5.69
CA ARG A 126 15.45 -0.38 -6.61
C ARG A 126 13.95 -0.58 -6.41
N ILE A 127 13.25 0.47 -5.96
CA ILE A 127 11.85 0.43 -5.62
C ILE A 127 11.03 0.44 -6.91
N GLN A 128 10.20 -0.58 -7.12
CA GLN A 128 9.28 -0.66 -8.26
C GLN A 128 7.85 -0.27 -7.89
N SER A 129 7.44 -0.63 -6.68
CA SER A 129 6.12 -0.32 -6.12
C SER A 129 6.21 -0.17 -4.61
N VAL A 130 5.23 0.50 -4.03
CA VAL A 130 5.15 0.71 -2.57
C VAL A 130 3.70 0.51 -2.11
N PRO A 131 3.48 -0.03 -0.92
CA PRO A 131 2.14 -0.09 -0.34
C PRO A 131 1.68 1.32 0.06
N LYS A 132 0.46 1.70 -0.32
CA LYS A 132 -0.12 3.02 -0.02
C LYS A 132 -0.09 3.34 1.48
N GLU A 133 -0.39 2.36 2.30
CA GLU A 133 -0.47 2.47 3.74
C GLU A 133 0.88 2.85 4.39
N ALA A 134 2.00 2.48 3.77
CA ALA A 134 3.33 2.79 4.29
C ALA A 134 3.59 4.30 4.38
N PHE A 135 3.02 5.09 3.48
CA PHE A 135 3.23 6.54 3.40
C PHE A 135 2.08 7.38 3.96
N SER A 136 0.94 6.77 4.31
CA SER A 136 -0.32 7.47 4.64
C SER A 136 -0.23 8.50 5.77
N LYS A 137 0.79 8.44 6.63
CA LYS A 137 1.00 9.37 7.75
C LYS A 137 2.20 10.29 7.59
N ILE A 138 2.91 10.21 6.46
CA ILE A 138 4.12 11.00 6.23
C ILE A 138 3.73 12.35 5.61
N LYS A 139 4.03 13.43 6.35
CA LYS A 139 3.82 14.82 5.88
C LYS A 139 5.13 15.48 5.43
N ALA A 140 6.23 14.74 5.43
CA ALA A 140 7.55 15.22 5.04
C ALA A 140 7.63 15.47 3.53
N LYS A 141 8.60 16.27 3.10
CA LYS A 141 9.05 16.25 1.70
C LYS A 141 9.72 14.94 1.39
N ILE A 142 9.34 14.31 0.27
CA ILE A 142 9.83 12.98 -0.11
C ILE A 142 10.56 13.07 -1.45
N ARG A 143 11.76 12.45 -1.53
CA ARG A 143 12.51 12.23 -2.75
C ARG A 143 12.40 10.77 -3.17
N LEU A 144 11.97 10.55 -4.41
CA LEU A 144 11.71 9.22 -4.98
C LEU A 144 12.38 9.01 -6.35
N SER A 145 13.20 9.97 -6.79
CA SER A 145 13.92 9.91 -8.08
C SER A 145 14.85 8.70 -8.19
N ASP A 146 15.26 8.37 -9.40
CA ASP A 146 16.21 7.27 -9.67
C ASP A 146 15.79 5.91 -9.07
N ASN A 147 14.53 5.55 -9.19
CA ASN A 147 14.03 4.22 -8.87
C ASN A 147 13.36 3.61 -10.09
N PRO A 148 13.37 2.28 -10.27
CA PRO A 148 12.75 1.62 -11.42
C PRO A 148 11.23 1.48 -11.24
N TRP A 149 10.51 2.59 -11.11
CA TRP A 149 9.08 2.63 -10.86
C TRP A 149 8.26 1.93 -11.93
N HIS A 150 7.29 1.13 -11.50
CA HIS A 150 6.21 0.62 -12.33
C HIS A 150 5.00 1.57 -12.23
N CYS A 151 4.69 2.28 -13.30
CA CYS A 151 3.61 3.26 -13.30
C CYS A 151 2.26 2.58 -13.57
N GLU A 152 1.43 2.59 -12.55
CA GLU A 152 0.10 2.03 -12.50
C GLU A 152 -0.82 2.87 -11.58
N CYS A 153 -2.11 2.50 -11.51
CA CYS A 153 -3.09 3.20 -10.68
C CYS A 153 -2.67 3.31 -9.20
N SER A 154 -2.11 2.26 -8.62
CA SER A 154 -1.71 2.26 -7.20
C SER A 154 -0.63 3.30 -6.92
N LEU A 155 0.35 3.43 -7.80
CA LEU A 155 1.41 4.43 -7.69
C LEU A 155 0.87 5.86 -7.85
N GLN A 156 -0.02 6.10 -8.84
CA GLN A 156 -0.67 7.40 -9.01
C GLN A 156 -1.39 7.87 -7.76
N GLN A 157 -2.20 7.00 -7.14
CA GLN A 157 -2.92 7.31 -5.90
C GLN A 157 -2.01 7.70 -4.73
N ILE A 158 -0.83 7.08 -4.66
CA ILE A 158 0.15 7.41 -3.63
C ILE A 158 0.75 8.79 -3.89
N ILE A 159 1.17 9.05 -5.13
CA ILE A 159 1.84 10.31 -5.50
C ILE A 159 0.93 11.53 -5.31
N GLU A 160 -0.36 11.39 -5.57
CA GLU A 160 -1.34 12.46 -5.34
C GLU A 160 -1.48 12.84 -3.85
N GLU A 161 -1.18 11.93 -2.93
CA GLU A 161 -1.24 12.16 -1.48
C GLU A 161 0.10 12.64 -0.88
N LEU A 162 1.22 12.48 -1.59
CA LEU A 162 2.56 12.78 -1.09
C LEU A 162 3.00 14.21 -1.40
N THR A 163 3.79 14.78 -0.49
CA THR A 163 4.51 16.04 -0.73
C THR A 163 5.87 15.72 -1.35
N LEU A 164 5.93 15.66 -2.67
CA LEU A 164 7.20 15.43 -3.39
C LEU A 164 8.11 16.65 -3.29
N ASP A 165 9.44 16.42 -3.28
CA ASP A 165 10.40 17.50 -3.34
C ASP A 165 10.44 18.08 -4.77
N PRO A 166 10.12 19.39 -4.95
CA PRO A 166 10.05 20.02 -6.26
C PRO A 166 11.37 19.94 -7.06
N GLU A 167 12.51 19.81 -6.39
CA GLU A 167 13.82 19.72 -7.04
C GLU A 167 14.04 18.39 -7.76
N THR A 168 13.35 17.32 -7.34
CA THR A 168 13.56 15.96 -7.85
C THR A 168 12.31 15.37 -8.52
N VAL A 169 11.22 16.11 -8.58
CA VAL A 169 9.94 15.62 -9.11
C VAL A 169 10.00 15.24 -10.59
N ASN A 170 10.80 15.95 -11.38
CA ASN A 170 10.98 15.65 -12.81
C ASN A 170 11.84 14.40 -13.08
N ASP A 171 12.64 13.99 -12.10
CA ASP A 171 13.49 12.80 -12.19
C ASP A 171 12.74 11.52 -11.71
N PHE A 172 11.43 11.66 -11.48
CA PHE A 172 10.56 10.53 -11.16
C PHE A 172 10.04 9.89 -12.44
N ILE A 173 10.81 8.94 -12.98
CA ILE A 173 10.60 8.34 -14.29
C ILE A 173 9.91 6.97 -14.16
N CYS A 174 8.90 6.72 -15.00
CA CYS A 174 8.30 5.40 -15.16
C CYS A 174 9.28 4.45 -15.87
N HIS A 175 9.90 3.52 -15.17
CA HIS A 175 10.77 2.51 -15.80
C HIS A 175 9.95 1.51 -16.62
N SER A 176 8.77 1.16 -16.12
CA SER A 176 7.76 0.36 -16.81
C SER A 176 6.37 0.91 -16.50
N SER A 177 5.38 0.59 -17.31
CA SER A 177 4.01 1.05 -17.13
C SER A 177 3.01 0.02 -17.61
N VAL A 178 1.76 0.10 -17.11
CA VAL A 178 0.61 -0.67 -17.62
C VAL A 178 0.40 -0.44 -19.11
N GLN A 179 0.71 0.75 -19.61
CA GLN A 179 0.77 1.08 -21.03
C GLN A 179 2.22 1.34 -21.42
N GLU A 180 2.77 0.54 -22.30
CA GLU A 180 4.18 0.59 -22.72
C GLU A 180 4.61 1.96 -23.26
N GLU A 181 3.68 2.73 -23.83
CA GLU A 181 3.93 4.06 -24.39
C GLU A 181 4.41 5.10 -23.34
N TYR A 182 4.13 4.87 -22.05
CA TYR A 182 4.57 5.75 -20.96
C TYR A 182 5.88 5.30 -20.28
N ALA A 183 6.42 4.16 -20.68
CA ALA A 183 7.72 3.73 -20.17
C ALA A 183 8.82 4.71 -20.62
N GLY A 184 9.71 5.08 -19.70
CA GLY A 184 10.76 6.06 -19.91
C GLY A 184 10.34 7.53 -19.78
N GLN A 185 9.07 7.83 -19.53
CA GLN A 185 8.59 9.20 -19.38
C GLN A 185 8.48 9.61 -17.89
N PRO A 186 8.66 10.92 -17.57
CA PRO A 186 8.43 11.42 -16.23
C PRO A 186 6.96 11.30 -15.83
N LEU A 187 6.69 10.67 -14.67
CA LEU A 187 5.32 10.41 -14.19
C LEU A 187 4.49 11.69 -14.10
N ILE A 188 5.06 12.77 -13.59
CA ILE A 188 4.33 14.04 -13.43
C ILE A 188 3.87 14.60 -14.78
N GLN A 189 4.71 14.53 -15.82
CA GLN A 189 4.31 14.98 -17.16
C GLN A 189 3.17 14.15 -17.75
N ILE A 190 3.16 12.83 -17.46
CA ILE A 190 2.08 11.95 -17.87
C ILE A 190 0.76 12.36 -17.19
N LEU A 191 0.80 12.59 -15.87
CA LEU A 191 -0.39 13.00 -15.10
C LEU A 191 -0.88 14.40 -15.52
N ASP A 192 0.01 15.34 -15.75
CA ASP A 192 -0.32 16.70 -16.22
C ASP A 192 -0.94 16.70 -17.63
N SER A 193 -0.63 15.72 -18.46
CA SER A 193 -1.28 15.52 -19.76
C SER A 193 -2.71 15.02 -19.67
N GLY A 194 -3.21 14.76 -18.45
CA GLY A 194 -4.58 14.29 -18.19
C GLY A 194 -4.73 12.77 -18.25
N ILE A 195 -3.65 12.02 -18.33
CA ILE A 195 -3.66 10.56 -18.26
C ILE A 195 -3.93 10.13 -16.83
N ASN A 196 -4.88 9.21 -16.69
CA ASN A 196 -5.23 8.60 -15.41
C ASN A 196 -5.12 7.08 -15.51
N PHE A 197 -4.10 6.53 -14.86
CA PHE A 197 -3.84 5.08 -14.86
C PHE A 197 -4.95 4.26 -14.23
N CYS A 198 -5.77 4.86 -13.34
CA CYS A 198 -6.89 4.18 -12.70
C CYS A 198 -8.07 3.97 -13.67
N ASN A 199 -8.28 4.86 -14.64
CA ASN A 199 -9.37 4.76 -15.60
C ASN A 199 -9.08 3.80 -16.76
N ILE A 200 -7.83 3.45 -17.00
CA ILE A 200 -7.41 2.56 -18.10
C ILE A 200 -7.98 1.16 -17.90
N HIS A 201 -7.91 0.64 -16.69
CA HIS A 201 -8.45 -0.69 -16.37
C HIS A 201 -9.97 -0.74 -16.46
N GLN A 202 -10.65 0.35 -16.10
CA GLN A 202 -12.10 0.48 -16.20
C GLN A 202 -12.57 0.44 -17.65
N LYS A 203 -11.90 1.17 -18.57
CA LYS A 203 -12.23 1.16 -20.01
C LYS A 203 -12.14 -0.23 -20.64
N THR A 204 -11.15 -1.01 -20.30
CA THR A 204 -10.96 -2.37 -20.85
C THR A 204 -12.06 -3.31 -20.35
N THR A 205 -12.46 -3.21 -19.09
CA THR A 205 -13.55 -3.99 -18.50
C THR A 205 -14.88 -3.61 -19.11
N ASP A 206 -15.13 -2.31 -19.31
CA ASP A 206 -16.37 -1.80 -19.93
C ASP A 206 -16.52 -2.31 -21.37
N VAL A 207 -15.45 -2.26 -22.19
CA VAL A 207 -15.47 -2.78 -23.57
C VAL A 207 -15.75 -4.28 -23.57
N ALA A 208 -15.13 -5.08 -22.72
CA ALA A 208 -15.39 -6.52 -22.61
C ALA A 208 -16.85 -6.80 -22.20
N MET A 209 -17.40 -6.03 -21.27
CA MET A 209 -18.79 -6.13 -20.84
C MET A 209 -19.76 -5.76 -21.98
N PHE A 210 -19.48 -4.72 -22.75
CA PHE A 210 -20.28 -4.35 -23.92
C PHE A 210 -20.28 -5.44 -24.99
N ILE A 211 -19.13 -6.05 -25.30
CA ILE A 211 -19.02 -7.15 -26.27
C ILE A 211 -19.86 -8.36 -25.82
N THR A 212 -19.76 -8.75 -24.56
CA THR A 212 -20.52 -9.88 -24.02
C THR A 212 -22.01 -9.62 -23.99
N MET A 213 -22.46 -8.43 -23.59
CA MET A 213 -23.86 -8.03 -23.63
C MET A 213 -24.40 -8.02 -25.05
N PHE A 214 -23.67 -7.46 -26.02
CA PHE A 214 -24.09 -7.43 -27.42
C PHE A 214 -24.22 -8.84 -28.00
N GLY A 215 -23.28 -9.74 -27.70
CA GLY A 215 -23.35 -11.15 -28.07
C GLY A 215 -24.59 -11.84 -27.50
N TRP A 216 -24.93 -11.58 -26.25
CA TRP A 216 -26.12 -12.13 -25.60
C TRP A 216 -27.42 -11.61 -26.27
N PHE A 217 -27.52 -10.31 -26.50
CA PHE A 217 -28.69 -9.72 -27.19
C PHE A 217 -28.87 -10.28 -28.59
N THR A 218 -27.82 -10.45 -29.38
CA THR A 218 -27.93 -11.03 -30.73
C THR A 218 -28.41 -12.49 -30.67
N MET A 219 -27.99 -13.28 -29.69
CA MET A 219 -28.48 -14.64 -29.48
C MET A 219 -29.99 -14.64 -29.13
N VAL A 220 -30.39 -13.78 -28.21
CA VAL A 220 -31.82 -13.70 -27.80
C VAL A 220 -32.74 -13.26 -29.00
N ILE A 221 -32.29 -12.26 -29.74
CA ILE A 221 -33.06 -11.80 -30.95
C ILE A 221 -33.12 -12.92 -31.98
N SER A 222 -32.02 -13.61 -32.23
CA SER A 222 -31.99 -14.74 -33.19
C SER A 222 -32.94 -15.86 -32.78
N TYR A 223 -32.99 -16.17 -31.48
CA TYR A 223 -33.90 -17.14 -30.92
C TYR A 223 -35.37 -16.73 -31.07
N ILE A 224 -35.70 -15.48 -30.79
CA ILE A 224 -37.06 -14.95 -30.96
C ILE A 224 -37.50 -15.02 -32.41
N VAL A 225 -36.64 -14.59 -33.34
CA VAL A 225 -36.91 -14.66 -34.78
C VAL A 225 -37.14 -16.09 -35.23
N TYR A 226 -36.32 -17.03 -34.79
CA TYR A 226 -36.46 -18.45 -35.07
C TYR A 226 -37.81 -18.97 -34.55
N TYR A 227 -38.15 -18.67 -33.30
CA TYR A 227 -39.37 -19.11 -32.66
C TYR A 227 -40.62 -18.56 -33.35
N VAL A 228 -40.64 -17.29 -33.72
CA VAL A 228 -41.74 -16.67 -34.45
C VAL A 228 -41.93 -17.30 -35.83
N ARG A 229 -40.83 -17.56 -36.57
CA ARG A 229 -40.90 -18.26 -37.86
C ARG A 229 -41.46 -19.67 -37.74
N GLN A 230 -40.99 -20.42 -36.75
CA GLN A 230 -41.48 -21.78 -36.48
C GLN A 230 -43.01 -21.77 -36.20
N ASN A 231 -43.46 -20.89 -35.32
CA ASN A 231 -44.88 -20.76 -35.01
C ASN A 231 -45.73 -20.31 -36.23
N GLN A 232 -45.20 -19.44 -37.11
CA GLN A 232 -45.89 -19.06 -38.35
C GLN A 232 -45.99 -20.22 -39.33
N GLU A 233 -44.96 -21.05 -39.45
CA GLU A 233 -45.02 -22.26 -40.31
C GLU A 233 -46.01 -23.28 -39.77
N ASP A 234 -46.04 -23.51 -38.45
CA ASP A 234 -46.97 -24.45 -37.81
C ASP A 234 -48.42 -23.95 -37.96
N ALA A 235 -48.67 -22.65 -37.78
CA ALA A 235 -49.99 -22.03 -38.03
C ALA A 235 -50.40 -22.17 -39.49
N ARG A 236 -49.47 -22.00 -40.45
CA ARG A 236 -49.74 -22.16 -41.88
C ARG A 236 -50.11 -23.62 -42.19
N ARG A 237 -49.33 -24.59 -41.67
CA ARG A 237 -49.64 -26.05 -41.84
C ARG A 237 -51.00 -26.40 -41.26
N HIS A 238 -51.35 -25.86 -40.09
CA HIS A 238 -52.63 -26.10 -39.45
C HIS A 238 -53.77 -25.51 -40.31
N LEU A 239 -53.63 -24.33 -40.88
CA LEU A 239 -54.59 -23.75 -41.81
C LEU A 239 -54.76 -24.54 -43.12
N GLU A 240 -53.68 -25.10 -43.66
CA GLU A 240 -53.74 -25.97 -44.83
C GLU A 240 -54.44 -27.28 -44.51
N TYR A 241 -54.20 -27.88 -43.36
CA TYR A 241 -54.91 -29.06 -42.85
C TYR A 241 -56.38 -28.75 -42.71
N LEU A 242 -56.80 -27.65 -42.07
CA LEU A 242 -58.23 -27.27 -41.96
C LEU A 242 -58.89 -27.06 -43.32
N LYS A 243 -58.22 -26.53 -44.33
CA LYS A 243 -58.77 -26.36 -45.71
C LYS A 243 -58.94 -27.69 -46.44
N SER A 244 -58.19 -28.73 -46.05
CA SER A 244 -58.28 -30.05 -46.68
C SER A 244 -59.37 -30.95 -46.09
N LEU A 245 -60.02 -30.56 -44.98
CA LEU A 245 -61.05 -31.29 -44.30
C LEU A 245 -62.40 -31.14 -45.04
N PRO A 246 -63.19 -32.23 -45.15
CA PRO A 246 -64.58 -32.12 -45.67
C PRO A 246 -65.44 -31.19 -44.81
N SER A 247 -66.33 -30.41 -45.43
CA SER A 247 -67.13 -29.37 -44.77
C SER A 247 -67.88 -29.78 -43.48
N THR A 248 -68.20 -31.06 -43.33
CA THR A 248 -68.80 -31.65 -42.09
C THR A 248 -67.91 -31.80 -40.90
N GLN A 249 -66.60 -31.75 -41.03
CA GLN A 249 -65.63 -31.86 -39.90
C GLN A 249 -65.18 -30.50 -39.38
N ILE A 250 -65.21 -29.44 -40.20
CA ILE A 250 -64.86 -28.08 -39.87
C ILE A 250 -65.66 -27.51 -38.71
N THR A 251 -66.97 -27.80 -38.68
CA THR A 251 -67.90 -27.35 -37.63
C THR A 251 -67.59 -27.99 -36.27
N LYS A 252 -67.20 -29.25 -36.25
CA LYS A 252 -66.88 -29.97 -34.97
C LYS A 252 -65.54 -29.48 -34.35
N GLU A 253 -64.58 -29.07 -35.15
CA GLU A 253 -63.26 -28.62 -34.65
C GLU A 253 -63.34 -27.17 -34.18
N PHE A 254 -64.19 -26.33 -34.79
CA PHE A 254 -64.44 -24.95 -34.33
C PHE A 254 -65.14 -24.93 -32.95
N ASP A 255 -66.07 -25.86 -32.70
CA ASP A 255 -66.76 -25.96 -31.41
C ASP A 255 -65.79 -26.43 -30.30
N THR A 256 -64.81 -27.23 -30.63
CA THR A 256 -63.81 -27.71 -29.65
C THR A 256 -62.82 -26.61 -29.27
N ILE A 257 -62.44 -25.75 -30.20
CA ILE A 257 -61.53 -24.61 -29.95
C ILE A 257 -62.22 -23.51 -29.14
N SER A 258 -63.51 -23.29 -29.33
CA SER A 258 -64.33 -22.32 -28.59
C SER A 258 -64.57 -22.70 -27.12
N THR A 259 -64.36 -23.97 -26.74
CA THR A 259 -64.54 -24.47 -25.37
C THR A 259 -63.23 -24.45 -24.55
N VAL A 260 -62.08 -24.13 -25.16
CA VAL A 260 -60.74 -24.12 -24.52
C VAL A 260 -60.18 -22.69 -24.33
N LEU A 261 -60.84 -21.67 -24.85
CA LEU A 261 -60.57 -20.26 -24.59
C LEU A 261 -61.52 -19.71 -23.55
#